data_af058a4e8369724b50a48d06c5eeca35
#
_entry.id   af058a4e8369724b50a48d06c5eeca35
#
_cell.length_a   1.000
_cell.length_b   1.000
_cell.length_c   1.000
_cell.angle_alpha   90.00
_cell.angle_beta   90.00
_cell.angle_gamma   90.00
#
_symmetry.space_group_name_H-M   'P 1'
#
loop_
_entity.id
_entity.type
_entity.pdbx_description
1 polymer ?
#
loop_
_entity_poly.entity_id
_entity_poly.type
_entity_poly.pdbx_seq_one_letter_code
_entity_poly.pdbx_strand_id
1 'polypeptide(L)'
;MSSSRHTGQGTSLVWAGLAALMMSGCSSDVPGEHQATPDSAASEKVSEVAPMQPTEATPLAPAGRVDLIAAFARAVDAAAAGRPLPEANRQLVGRTFSLKLPFGCTGEADKARPAWAGWVLDRNRQALKLSAASERWTDAAWVKSIAGDMAHEAVEGFWIERPWTSSEECPAANVASDTDLAASNERQTMGIAQFFAPDSPRTFQRGSRAYAHTIRVREPAEVQGRTYRFAVSGRVTGFPDGQPIHCVQDSPDRRPVCLMAVELARVSFEDPRDGTVLVEWRN
;
A
#
# COMPACT_ATOMS: atom_id res chain seq x y z
N MET A 1 -31.34 9.45 -44.99
CA MET A 1 -30.68 10.08 -46.11
C MET A 1 -29.50 10.85 -45.51
N SER A 2 -28.31 10.48 -45.56
CA SER A 2 -27.35 10.22 -46.57
C SER A 2 -26.18 9.43 -45.94
N SER A 3 -25.78 8.41 -46.64
CA SER A 3 -24.64 7.52 -46.38
C SER A 3 -23.35 8.21 -46.81
N SER A 4 -22.25 7.99 -46.07
CA SER A 4 -20.91 8.06 -46.67
C SER A 4 -19.99 7.08 -45.96
N ARG A 5 -19.64 6.03 -46.70
CA ARG A 5 -18.55 5.07 -46.40
C ARG A 5 -17.23 5.68 -46.87
N HIS A 6 -16.20 5.62 -46.05
CA HIS A 6 -14.83 5.70 -46.55
C HIS A 6 -14.05 4.46 -46.13
N THR A 7 -13.76 3.68 -47.16
CA THR A 7 -12.76 2.61 -47.20
C THR A 7 -11.39 3.25 -47.45
N GLY A 8 -10.40 2.93 -46.64
CA GLY A 8 -8.98 3.25 -46.85
C GLY A 8 -8.14 2.01 -46.60
N GLN A 9 -7.69 1.38 -47.68
CA GLN A 9 -6.69 0.31 -47.71
C GLN A 9 -5.26 0.89 -47.69
N GLY A 10 -4.32 0.07 -47.28
CA GLY A 10 -2.90 0.22 -47.56
C GLY A 10 -2.07 0.36 -46.30
N THR A 11 -1.00 -0.29 -45.99
CA THR A 11 -0.04 -1.08 -46.77
C THR A 11 0.86 -1.80 -45.76
N SER A 12 1.10 -3.06 -45.98
CA SER A 12 2.11 -3.88 -45.32
C SER A 12 3.51 -3.37 -45.62
N LEU A 13 4.37 -3.25 -44.61
CA LEU A 13 5.82 -3.16 -44.77
C LEU A 13 6.49 -4.25 -43.94
N VAL A 14 6.89 -5.28 -44.64
CA VAL A 14 7.80 -6.35 -44.23
C VAL A 14 9.21 -5.78 -44.21
N TRP A 15 9.90 -5.87 -43.09
CA TRP A 15 11.35 -5.73 -43.03
C TRP A 15 11.95 -7.02 -42.51
N ALA A 16 12.52 -7.77 -43.43
CA ALA A 16 13.47 -8.85 -43.14
C ALA A 16 14.87 -8.22 -43.15
N GLY A 17 15.64 -8.50 -42.15
CA GLY A 17 17.05 -8.10 -41.97
C GLY A 17 17.84 -9.20 -41.32
N LEU A 18 18.60 -9.84 -42.12
CA LEU A 18 19.47 -11.01 -41.99
C LEU A 18 20.87 -10.60 -41.44
N ALA A 19 21.61 -11.62 -40.94
CA ALA A 19 23.07 -11.74 -40.82
C ALA A 19 23.71 -11.10 -39.57
N ALA A 20 24.78 -11.60 -38.97
CA ALA A 20 25.64 -12.78 -39.18
C ALA A 20 26.51 -12.99 -37.93
N LEU A 21 26.84 -14.21 -37.66
CA LEU A 21 28.06 -14.82 -37.14
C LEU A 21 29.27 -13.89 -36.85
N MET A 22 29.89 -14.08 -35.69
CA MET A 22 31.36 -14.24 -35.57
C MET A 22 31.72 -15.14 -34.37
N MET A 23 32.33 -16.28 -34.65
CA MET A 23 33.11 -17.14 -33.76
C MET A 23 34.50 -16.54 -33.50
N SER A 24 35.05 -16.78 -32.34
CA SER A 24 36.49 -16.93 -32.03
C SER A 24 36.55 -17.28 -30.55
N GLY A 25 37.00 -18.35 -30.01
CA GLY A 25 38.03 -19.30 -30.40
C GLY A 25 39.39 -18.88 -29.84
N CYS A 26 39.73 -19.33 -28.59
CA CYS A 26 41.11 -19.53 -28.20
C CYS A 26 41.18 -20.53 -27.04
N SER A 27 41.60 -21.73 -27.40
CA SER A 27 42.20 -22.73 -26.52
C SER A 27 43.66 -22.33 -26.23
N SER A 28 44.13 -22.62 -25.03
CA SER A 28 45.55 -22.80 -24.78
C SER A 28 45.73 -23.84 -23.65
N ASP A 29 46.02 -25.04 -24.07
CA ASP A 29 46.67 -26.08 -23.27
C ASP A 29 48.12 -25.72 -23.03
N VAL A 30 48.63 -25.97 -21.82
CA VAL A 30 50.04 -26.37 -21.58
C VAL A 30 50.07 -27.27 -20.34
N PRO A 31 50.61 -28.49 -20.44
CA PRO A 31 50.87 -29.38 -19.32
C PRO A 31 52.26 -29.14 -18.73
N GLY A 32 52.35 -29.24 -17.43
CA GLY A 32 53.62 -29.20 -16.68
C GLY A 32 53.58 -30.19 -15.52
N GLU A 33 54.09 -31.40 -15.80
CA GLU A 33 54.40 -32.49 -14.87
C GLU A 33 55.70 -32.19 -14.15
N HIS A 34 55.72 -32.18 -12.81
CA HIS A 34 56.93 -32.44 -12.03
C HIS A 34 56.63 -33.27 -10.79
N GLN A 35 57.32 -34.37 -10.76
CA GLN A 35 57.36 -35.42 -9.76
C GLN A 35 58.05 -35.04 -8.44
N ALA A 36 57.51 -35.63 -7.35
CA ALA A 36 58.16 -36.32 -6.23
C ALA A 36 59.09 -35.48 -5.32
N THR A 37 59.10 -35.60 -4.04
CA THR A 37 59.09 -36.71 -3.08
C THR A 37 58.96 -36.18 -1.63
N PRO A 38 58.83 -37.04 -0.61
CA PRO A 38 58.15 -36.79 0.61
C PRO A 38 59.06 -36.37 1.76
N ASP A 39 58.53 -35.75 2.75
CA ASP A 39 58.74 -35.93 4.17
C ASP A 39 58.51 -34.63 4.95
N SER A 40 57.58 -34.62 5.78
CA SER A 40 57.71 -34.14 7.14
C SER A 40 56.36 -34.11 7.81
N ALA A 41 56.18 -34.94 8.79
CA ALA A 41 55.05 -34.95 9.68
C ALA A 41 55.03 -33.64 10.50
N ALA A 42 54.16 -32.70 10.13
CA ALA A 42 53.75 -31.59 10.95
C ALA A 42 52.32 -31.84 11.39
N SER A 43 52.18 -32.10 12.69
CA SER A 43 50.92 -32.22 13.41
C SER A 43 50.10 -30.95 13.23
N GLU A 44 49.16 -30.98 12.29
CA GLU A 44 48.20 -29.88 12.06
C GLU A 44 47.19 -29.89 13.19
N LYS A 45 47.36 -28.93 14.10
CA LYS A 45 46.31 -28.58 15.06
C LYS A 45 45.06 -28.26 14.26
N VAL A 46 44.09 -29.16 14.29
CA VAL A 46 42.73 -28.86 13.85
C VAL A 46 42.21 -27.71 14.73
N SER A 47 42.27 -26.52 14.15
CA SER A 47 41.60 -25.36 14.75
C SER A 47 40.10 -25.66 14.67
N GLU A 48 39.53 -25.98 15.82
CA GLU A 48 38.09 -26.12 16.01
C GLU A 48 37.46 -24.80 15.60
N VAL A 49 36.84 -24.79 14.41
CA VAL A 49 36.05 -23.67 13.91
C VAL A 49 34.82 -23.54 14.83
N ALA A 50 34.86 -22.53 15.68
CA ALA A 50 33.70 -22.19 16.53
C ALA A 50 32.43 -22.08 15.64
N PRO A 51 31.32 -22.69 16.05
CA PRO A 51 30.07 -22.59 15.29
C PRO A 51 29.71 -21.12 15.13
N MET A 52 29.67 -20.65 13.89
CA MET A 52 29.13 -19.32 13.55
C MET A 52 27.70 -19.27 14.06
N GLN A 53 27.49 -18.45 15.10
CA GLN A 53 26.14 -18.14 15.55
C GLN A 53 25.40 -17.51 14.36
N PRO A 54 24.17 -17.96 14.07
CA PRO A 54 23.35 -17.30 13.05
C PRO A 54 23.20 -15.83 13.43
N THR A 55 23.70 -14.94 12.60
CA THR A 55 23.47 -13.51 12.75
C THR A 55 21.96 -13.31 12.64
N GLU A 56 21.28 -13.03 13.74
CA GLU A 56 19.86 -12.66 13.73
C GLU A 56 19.70 -11.47 12.78
N ALA A 57 18.98 -11.67 11.68
CA ALA A 57 18.73 -10.61 10.72
C ALA A 57 17.93 -9.50 11.44
N THR A 58 18.49 -8.30 11.51
CA THR A 58 17.80 -7.15 12.09
C THR A 58 16.44 -6.97 11.39
N PRO A 59 15.32 -6.95 12.15
CA PRO A 59 14.00 -6.77 11.56
C PRO A 59 13.96 -5.47 10.73
N LEU A 60 13.44 -5.56 9.50
CA LEU A 60 13.24 -4.38 8.67
C LEU A 60 12.26 -3.42 9.36
N ALA A 61 12.56 -2.13 9.30
CA ALA A 61 11.63 -1.10 9.76
C ALA A 61 10.27 -1.23 9.04
N PRO A 62 9.15 -0.93 9.73
CA PRO A 62 7.85 -0.95 9.08
C PRO A 62 7.82 -0.10 7.81
N ALA A 63 7.13 -0.57 6.78
CA ALA A 63 6.90 0.23 5.58
C ALA A 63 6.00 1.42 5.94
N GLY A 64 6.50 2.63 5.74
CA GLY A 64 5.76 3.86 5.97
C GLY A 64 4.98 4.30 4.73
N ARG A 65 4.30 5.44 4.85
CA ARG A 65 3.52 6.04 3.76
C ARG A 65 4.31 6.17 2.46
N VAL A 66 5.57 6.60 2.55
CA VAL A 66 6.46 6.76 1.38
C VAL A 66 6.66 5.44 0.64
N ASP A 67 6.94 4.36 1.37
CA ASP A 67 7.16 3.04 0.79
C ASP A 67 5.91 2.52 0.09
N LEU A 68 4.74 2.69 0.75
CA LEU A 68 3.45 2.25 0.23
C LEU A 68 3.09 3.02 -1.04
N ILE A 69 3.17 4.36 -1.03
CA ILE A 69 2.89 5.19 -2.21
C ILE A 69 3.83 4.84 -3.37
N ALA A 70 5.12 4.63 -3.10
CA ALA A 70 6.06 4.25 -4.15
C ALA A 70 5.72 2.88 -4.78
N ALA A 71 5.26 1.92 -3.98
CA ALA A 71 4.80 0.63 -4.49
C ALA A 71 3.52 0.75 -5.32
N PHE A 72 2.55 1.55 -4.85
CA PHE A 72 1.34 1.86 -5.61
C PHE A 72 1.66 2.56 -6.94
N ALA A 73 2.55 3.56 -6.93
CA ALA A 73 2.92 4.28 -8.14
C ALA A 73 3.48 3.33 -9.20
N ARG A 74 4.35 2.38 -8.81
CA ARG A 74 4.86 1.35 -9.72
C ARG A 74 3.75 0.44 -10.25
N ALA A 75 2.80 0.03 -9.41
CA ALA A 75 1.69 -0.83 -9.81
C ALA A 75 0.72 -0.09 -10.76
N VAL A 76 0.38 1.17 -10.46
CA VAL A 76 -0.45 2.04 -11.31
C VAL A 76 0.18 2.22 -12.69
N ASP A 77 1.49 2.53 -12.74
CA ASP A 77 2.21 2.72 -14.00
C ASP A 77 2.23 1.43 -14.85
N ALA A 78 2.46 0.28 -14.22
CA ALA A 78 2.42 -1.01 -14.89
C ALA A 78 1.00 -1.33 -15.42
N ALA A 79 -0.02 -1.14 -14.60
CA ALA A 79 -1.41 -1.39 -14.98
C ALA A 79 -1.87 -0.46 -16.11
N ALA A 80 -1.57 0.84 -16.03
CA ALA A 80 -1.92 1.80 -17.06
C ALA A 80 -1.22 1.52 -18.41
N ALA A 81 -0.03 0.92 -18.37
CA ALA A 81 0.73 0.54 -19.55
C ALA A 81 0.44 -0.90 -20.03
N GLY A 82 -0.49 -1.62 -19.41
CA GLY A 82 -0.78 -3.02 -19.73
C GLY A 82 0.41 -3.96 -19.53
N ARG A 83 1.33 -3.63 -18.60
CA ARG A 83 2.53 -4.39 -18.29
C ARG A 83 2.31 -5.27 -17.05
N PRO A 84 3.08 -6.36 -16.90
CA PRO A 84 3.07 -7.15 -15.66
C PRO A 84 3.37 -6.30 -14.44
N LEU A 85 2.74 -6.64 -13.29
CA LEU A 85 3.00 -5.97 -12.03
C LEU A 85 4.47 -6.11 -11.62
N PRO A 86 5.08 -5.07 -11.02
CA PRO A 86 6.51 -5.05 -10.74
C PRO A 86 6.93 -6.09 -9.69
N GLU A 87 7.94 -6.89 -10.01
CA GLU A 87 8.50 -7.89 -9.10
C GLU A 87 9.01 -7.28 -7.79
N ALA A 88 9.55 -6.04 -7.84
CA ALA A 88 10.01 -5.30 -6.66
C ALA A 88 8.91 -5.10 -5.60
N ASN A 89 7.63 -5.11 -5.97
CA ASN A 89 6.53 -4.97 -5.02
C ASN A 89 6.38 -6.21 -4.13
N ARG A 90 6.75 -7.40 -4.61
CA ARG A 90 6.69 -8.65 -3.82
C ARG A 90 7.52 -8.60 -2.54
N GLN A 91 8.58 -7.78 -2.52
CA GLN A 91 9.41 -7.58 -1.33
C GLN A 91 8.66 -6.96 -0.14
N LEU A 92 7.46 -6.40 -0.37
CA LEU A 92 6.61 -5.90 0.70
C LEU A 92 5.82 -7.01 1.39
N VAL A 93 5.58 -8.14 0.74
CA VAL A 93 4.83 -9.25 1.33
C VAL A 93 5.54 -9.76 2.59
N GLY A 94 4.79 -9.86 3.69
CA GLY A 94 5.31 -10.23 5.01
C GLY A 94 5.92 -9.06 5.79
N ARG A 95 6.20 -7.92 5.17
CA ARG A 95 6.71 -6.74 5.86
C ARG A 95 5.61 -6.07 6.69
N THR A 96 5.95 -5.63 7.89
CA THR A 96 5.03 -4.79 8.68
C THR A 96 4.90 -3.41 8.03
N PHE A 97 3.76 -2.76 8.24
CA PHE A 97 3.52 -1.39 7.78
C PHE A 97 2.92 -0.52 8.87
N SER A 98 3.07 0.79 8.72
CA SER A 98 2.39 1.82 9.50
C SER A 98 2.00 2.97 8.59
N LEU A 99 0.71 3.34 8.64
CA LEU A 99 0.12 4.40 7.83
C LEU A 99 -0.69 5.32 8.72
N LYS A 100 -0.45 6.62 8.63
CA LYS A 100 -1.22 7.63 9.34
C LYS A 100 -2.05 8.46 8.36
N LEU A 101 -3.33 8.53 8.63
CA LEU A 101 -4.33 9.22 7.83
C LEU A 101 -4.84 10.42 8.63
N PRO A 102 -4.47 11.67 8.28
CA PRO A 102 -4.92 12.85 8.98
C PRO A 102 -6.39 13.13 8.69
N PHE A 103 -7.13 13.57 9.70
CA PHE A 103 -8.54 13.96 9.56
C PHE A 103 -8.87 15.18 10.43
N GLY A 104 -10.05 15.78 10.18
CA GLY A 104 -10.47 17.02 10.82
C GLY A 104 -9.70 18.25 10.29
N CYS A 105 -9.09 18.15 9.11
CA CYS A 105 -8.28 19.21 8.51
C CYS A 105 -9.09 20.48 8.20
N THR A 106 -10.39 20.34 7.99
CA THR A 106 -11.35 21.42 7.77
C THR A 106 -12.16 21.79 9.03
N GLY A 107 -11.77 21.22 10.18
CA GLY A 107 -12.45 21.44 11.45
C GLY A 107 -13.47 20.37 11.80
N GLU A 108 -14.54 20.78 12.54
CA GLU A 108 -15.61 19.90 12.99
C GLU A 108 -16.35 19.26 11.80
N ALA A 109 -16.65 17.96 11.91
CA ALA A 109 -17.30 17.22 10.85
C ALA A 109 -18.71 17.78 10.55
N ASP A 110 -18.99 17.97 9.26
CA ASP A 110 -20.31 18.35 8.78
C ASP A 110 -21.24 17.14 8.79
N LYS A 111 -22.33 17.23 9.55
CA LYS A 111 -23.34 16.16 9.63
C LYS A 111 -24.06 15.94 8.30
N ALA A 112 -24.15 16.98 7.45
CA ALA A 112 -24.78 16.89 6.15
C ALA A 112 -23.89 16.23 5.09
N ARG A 113 -22.58 16.21 5.31
CA ARG A 113 -21.57 15.62 4.44
C ARG A 113 -20.62 14.72 5.25
N PRO A 114 -21.07 13.51 5.62
CA PRO A 114 -20.27 12.62 6.42
C PRO A 114 -18.99 12.22 5.65
N ALA A 115 -17.84 12.50 6.26
CA ALA A 115 -16.55 12.00 5.80
C ALA A 115 -16.28 10.62 6.42
N TRP A 116 -15.35 9.88 5.85
CA TRP A 116 -14.92 8.58 6.40
C TRP A 116 -14.36 8.71 7.84
N ALA A 117 -13.76 9.86 8.18
CA ALA A 117 -13.29 10.19 9.53
C ALA A 117 -13.58 11.65 9.88
N GLY A 118 -13.80 11.92 11.15
CA GLY A 118 -14.08 13.26 11.63
C GLY A 118 -14.20 13.32 13.15
N TRP A 119 -14.39 14.54 13.64
CA TRP A 119 -14.69 14.78 15.03
C TRP A 119 -15.90 15.72 15.18
N VAL A 120 -16.64 15.55 16.27
CA VAL A 120 -17.80 16.39 16.63
C VAL A 120 -17.69 16.78 18.11
N LEU A 121 -17.90 18.04 18.40
CA LEU A 121 -17.88 18.57 19.77
C LEU A 121 -19.31 18.76 20.32
N ASP A 122 -19.67 17.97 21.33
CA ASP A 122 -20.86 18.22 22.15
C ASP A 122 -20.49 19.24 23.24
N ARG A 123 -20.83 20.52 22.99
CA ARG A 123 -20.52 21.64 23.90
C ARG A 123 -21.27 21.51 25.24
N ASN A 124 -22.47 20.94 25.22
CA ASN A 124 -23.29 20.80 26.43
C ASN A 124 -22.72 19.74 27.37
N ARG A 125 -22.16 18.67 26.82
CA ARG A 125 -21.55 17.56 27.56
C ARG A 125 -20.04 17.71 27.74
N GLN A 126 -19.45 18.76 27.16
CA GLN A 126 -18.00 18.94 27.10
C GLN A 126 -17.30 17.66 26.60
N ALA A 127 -17.82 17.09 25.54
CA ALA A 127 -17.38 15.82 25.00
C ALA A 127 -17.01 15.92 23.53
N LEU A 128 -15.80 15.54 23.19
CA LEU A 128 -15.32 15.42 21.83
C LEU A 128 -15.43 13.98 21.40
N LYS A 129 -16.21 13.72 20.36
CA LYS A 129 -16.33 12.40 19.74
C LYS A 129 -15.48 12.34 18.47
N LEU A 130 -14.51 11.45 18.44
CA LEU A 130 -13.76 11.06 17.25
C LEU A 130 -14.44 9.85 16.60
N SER A 131 -14.47 9.80 15.28
CA SER A 131 -14.99 8.65 14.54
C SER A 131 -14.26 8.46 13.21
N ALA A 132 -14.06 7.20 12.81
CA ALA A 132 -13.56 6.80 11.49
C ALA A 132 -14.24 5.49 11.09
N ALA A 133 -14.61 5.37 9.82
CA ALA A 133 -15.23 4.16 9.29
C ALA A 133 -14.33 3.54 8.21
N SER A 134 -14.23 2.21 8.23
CA SER A 134 -13.66 1.48 7.10
C SER A 134 -14.63 1.53 5.91
N GLU A 135 -14.07 1.56 4.72
CA GLU A 135 -14.81 1.27 3.51
C GLU A 135 -15.17 -0.22 3.48
N ARG A 136 -16.35 -0.54 2.98
CA ARG A 136 -16.79 -1.91 2.77
C ARG A 136 -16.93 -2.17 1.28
N TRP A 137 -16.02 -2.97 0.75
CA TRP A 137 -15.92 -3.23 -0.69
C TRP A 137 -16.36 -4.63 -1.10
N THR A 138 -16.89 -5.42 -0.17
CA THR A 138 -17.26 -6.84 -0.36
C THR A 138 -18.05 -7.10 -1.64
N ASP A 139 -19.05 -6.24 -1.93
CA ASP A 139 -19.96 -6.42 -3.06
C ASP A 139 -19.54 -5.62 -4.31
N ALA A 140 -18.44 -4.89 -4.23
CA ALA A 140 -18.00 -4.05 -5.33
C ALA A 140 -17.44 -4.91 -6.48
N ALA A 141 -18.01 -4.77 -7.67
CA ALA A 141 -17.62 -5.56 -8.84
C ALA A 141 -16.13 -5.41 -9.18
N TRP A 142 -15.57 -4.21 -9.05
CA TRP A 142 -14.17 -3.94 -9.30
C TRP A 142 -13.23 -4.65 -8.31
N VAL A 143 -13.67 -4.86 -7.06
CA VAL A 143 -12.90 -5.61 -6.04
C VAL A 143 -12.84 -7.08 -6.37
N LYS A 144 -13.91 -7.66 -6.92
CA LYS A 144 -13.90 -9.05 -7.40
C LYS A 144 -12.86 -9.26 -8.50
N SER A 145 -12.70 -8.27 -9.39
CA SER A 145 -11.65 -8.31 -10.42
C SER A 145 -10.23 -8.19 -9.83
N ILE A 146 -10.06 -7.40 -8.75
CA ILE A 146 -8.78 -7.28 -8.03
C ILE A 146 -8.46 -8.58 -7.28
N ALA A 147 -9.44 -9.15 -6.59
CA ALA A 147 -9.26 -10.36 -5.78
C ALA A 147 -8.91 -11.59 -6.63
N GLY A 148 -9.38 -11.66 -7.88
CA GLY A 148 -9.20 -12.84 -8.72
C GLY A 148 -9.75 -14.09 -8.03
N ASP A 149 -8.88 -15.10 -7.91
CA ASP A 149 -9.21 -16.39 -7.28
C ASP A 149 -9.08 -16.40 -5.74
N MET A 150 -8.78 -15.23 -5.11
CA MET A 150 -8.70 -15.15 -3.65
C MET A 150 -10.07 -15.38 -3.01
N ALA A 151 -10.20 -16.47 -2.25
CA ALA A 151 -11.41 -16.76 -1.49
C ALA A 151 -11.57 -15.70 -0.37
N HIS A 152 -12.71 -15.01 -0.34
CA HIS A 152 -13.03 -14.02 0.69
C HIS A 152 -14.55 -13.95 0.89
N GLU A 153 -14.97 -13.64 2.11
CA GLU A 153 -16.38 -13.39 2.46
C GLU A 153 -16.65 -11.91 2.77
N ALA A 154 -15.60 -11.14 3.08
CA ALA A 154 -15.67 -9.70 3.28
C ALA A 154 -14.37 -9.03 2.86
N VAL A 155 -14.49 -7.79 2.39
CA VAL A 155 -13.34 -6.92 2.06
C VAL A 155 -13.60 -5.55 2.67
N GLU A 156 -12.73 -5.15 3.58
CA GLU A 156 -12.79 -3.84 4.24
C GLU A 156 -11.43 -3.17 4.25
N GLY A 157 -11.41 -1.85 4.26
CA GLY A 157 -10.13 -1.14 4.24
C GLY A 157 -10.27 0.37 4.28
N PHE A 158 -9.21 1.04 3.90
CA PHE A 158 -9.10 2.49 3.95
C PHE A 158 -8.45 3.01 2.68
N TRP A 159 -8.99 4.10 2.14
CA TRP A 159 -8.34 4.85 1.09
C TRP A 159 -7.11 5.60 1.64
N ILE A 160 -6.04 5.64 0.87
CA ILE A 160 -4.91 6.52 1.12
C ILE A 160 -5.25 7.86 0.49
N GLU A 161 -5.71 8.78 1.31
CA GLU A 161 -6.01 10.12 0.82
C GLU A 161 -4.76 10.86 0.38
N ARG A 162 -4.91 11.71 -0.64
CA ARG A 162 -3.81 12.51 -1.21
C ARG A 162 -2.57 11.64 -1.53
N PRO A 163 -2.72 10.59 -2.38
CA PRO A 163 -1.65 9.64 -2.65
C PRO A 163 -0.47 10.24 -3.44
N TRP A 164 -0.54 11.51 -3.78
CA TRP A 164 0.52 12.27 -4.43
C TRP A 164 1.48 12.95 -3.46
N THR A 165 1.28 12.82 -2.15
CA THR A 165 2.16 13.38 -1.12
C THR A 165 2.57 12.34 -0.09
N SER A 166 3.82 12.42 0.35
CA SER A 166 4.35 11.63 1.46
C SER A 166 3.94 12.17 2.85
N SER A 167 3.35 13.36 2.92
CA SER A 167 2.94 13.99 4.17
C SER A 167 1.80 13.22 4.84
N GLU A 168 1.93 12.99 6.13
CA GLU A 168 0.92 12.44 7.02
C GLU A 168 0.21 13.54 7.84
N GLU A 169 0.40 14.79 7.44
CA GLU A 169 -0.20 15.96 8.06
C GLU A 169 -1.38 16.49 7.24
N CYS A 170 -2.20 17.29 7.88
CA CYS A 170 -3.20 18.06 7.16
C CYS A 170 -2.56 19.05 6.19
N PRO A 171 -3.21 19.39 5.05
CA PRO A 171 -2.76 20.46 4.19
C PRO A 171 -2.66 21.77 4.95
N ALA A 172 -1.72 22.65 4.53
CA ALA A 172 -1.69 23.99 5.08
C ALA A 172 -3.00 24.74 4.81
N ALA A 173 -3.49 25.47 5.80
CA ALA A 173 -4.81 26.15 5.75
C ALA A 173 -4.96 27.20 4.63
N ASN A 174 -3.86 27.61 4.02
CA ASN A 174 -3.84 28.57 2.92
C ASN A 174 -3.96 27.93 1.51
N VAL A 175 -4.12 26.63 1.42
CA VAL A 175 -4.62 26.02 0.19
C VAL A 175 -6.08 26.40 0.10
N ALA A 176 -6.39 27.38 -0.76
CA ALA A 176 -7.74 27.86 -0.98
C ALA A 176 -8.65 26.65 -1.17
N SER A 177 -9.58 26.47 -0.24
CA SER A 177 -10.72 25.59 -0.42
C SER A 177 -11.62 26.26 -1.43
N ASP A 178 -11.17 26.27 -2.70
CA ASP A 178 -12.08 26.59 -3.77
C ASP A 178 -13.14 25.50 -3.73
N THR A 179 -14.32 25.87 -3.23
CA THR A 179 -15.45 24.95 -3.07
C THR A 179 -15.82 24.29 -4.40
N ASP A 180 -15.41 24.89 -5.50
CA ASP A 180 -15.60 24.34 -6.84
C ASP A 180 -14.53 23.29 -7.22
N LEU A 181 -13.32 23.35 -6.65
CA LEU A 181 -12.31 22.29 -6.82
C LEU A 181 -12.55 21.11 -5.86
N ALA A 182 -13.18 21.35 -4.70
CA ALA A 182 -13.61 20.25 -3.82
C ALA A 182 -14.77 19.43 -4.40
N ALA A 183 -15.45 19.94 -5.40
CA ALA A 183 -16.44 19.22 -6.18
C ALA A 183 -15.81 18.35 -7.30
N SER A 184 -14.51 18.42 -7.54
CA SER A 184 -13.83 17.41 -8.32
C SER A 184 -13.90 16.12 -7.51
N ASN A 185 -14.86 15.26 -7.85
CA ASN A 185 -14.96 13.87 -7.41
C ASN A 185 -13.74 13.10 -7.93
N GLU A 186 -12.54 13.49 -7.48
CA GLU A 186 -11.35 12.76 -7.80
C GLU A 186 -11.48 11.40 -7.11
N ARG A 187 -11.78 10.39 -7.91
CA ARG A 187 -11.97 9.02 -7.45
C ARG A 187 -10.73 8.59 -6.67
N GLN A 188 -10.94 8.09 -5.46
CA GLN A 188 -9.88 7.44 -4.71
C GLN A 188 -9.29 6.29 -5.52
N THR A 189 -7.97 6.20 -5.58
CA THR A 189 -7.29 5.28 -6.47
C THR A 189 -6.32 4.33 -5.79
N MET A 190 -5.97 4.57 -4.53
CA MET A 190 -5.04 3.75 -3.77
C MET A 190 -5.64 3.43 -2.40
N GLY A 191 -5.79 2.16 -2.08
CA GLY A 191 -6.35 1.71 -0.82
C GLY A 191 -5.61 0.52 -0.24
N ILE A 192 -5.62 0.39 1.08
CA ILE A 192 -5.23 -0.84 1.79
C ILE A 192 -6.50 -1.60 2.15
N ALA A 193 -6.50 -2.92 1.95
CA ALA A 193 -7.65 -3.77 2.14
C ALA A 193 -7.31 -5.06 2.87
N GLN A 194 -8.11 -5.41 3.86
CA GLN A 194 -8.11 -6.75 4.44
C GLN A 194 -9.19 -7.58 3.75
N PHE A 195 -8.77 -8.72 3.22
CA PHE A 195 -9.62 -9.74 2.64
C PHE A 195 -9.85 -10.80 3.71
N PHE A 196 -11.06 -10.84 4.26
CA PHE A 196 -11.43 -11.82 5.28
C PHE A 196 -11.78 -13.13 4.60
N ALA A 197 -10.97 -14.16 4.84
CA ALA A 197 -11.28 -15.50 4.35
C ALA A 197 -12.57 -16.05 5.00
N PRO A 198 -13.30 -16.95 4.36
CA PRO A 198 -14.40 -17.66 4.98
C PRO A 198 -13.96 -18.28 6.31
N ASP A 199 -14.79 -18.16 7.33
CA ASP A 199 -14.54 -18.68 8.69
C ASP A 199 -13.36 -18.06 9.45
N SER A 200 -12.76 -16.96 8.93
CA SER A 200 -11.71 -16.26 9.64
C SER A 200 -12.25 -15.43 10.83
N PRO A 201 -11.43 -15.20 11.89
CA PRO A 201 -11.81 -14.28 12.95
C PRO A 201 -12.10 -12.89 12.39
N ARG A 202 -13.21 -12.29 12.81
CA ARG A 202 -13.66 -10.97 12.31
C ARG A 202 -13.36 -9.84 13.29
N THR A 203 -12.26 -9.91 14.00
CA THR A 203 -11.93 -8.99 15.09
C THR A 203 -11.85 -7.54 14.64
N PHE A 204 -11.30 -7.26 13.46
CA PHE A 204 -11.23 -5.92 12.87
C PHE A 204 -12.36 -5.56 11.92
N GLN A 205 -13.22 -6.52 11.57
CA GLN A 205 -14.34 -6.22 10.70
C GLN A 205 -15.32 -5.29 11.42
N ARG A 206 -15.54 -4.12 10.87
CA ARG A 206 -16.46 -3.12 11.42
C ARG A 206 -17.79 -3.06 10.68
N GLY A 207 -17.81 -3.43 9.41
CA GLY A 207 -19.01 -3.33 8.58
C GLY A 207 -19.54 -1.89 8.55
N SER A 208 -20.75 -1.69 9.05
CA SER A 208 -21.34 -0.35 9.20
C SER A 208 -20.96 0.38 10.49
N ARG A 209 -20.18 -0.27 11.39
CA ARG A 209 -19.84 0.29 12.69
C ARG A 209 -18.49 0.99 12.67
N ALA A 210 -18.48 2.31 12.85
CA ALA A 210 -17.26 3.10 12.93
C ALA A 210 -16.38 2.76 14.15
N TYR A 211 -15.07 2.99 14.03
CA TYR A 211 -14.18 3.21 15.16
C TYR A 211 -14.60 4.53 15.81
N ALA A 212 -14.90 4.53 17.09
CA ALA A 212 -15.34 5.72 17.76
C ALA A 212 -14.78 5.83 19.18
N HIS A 213 -14.39 7.03 19.58
CA HIS A 213 -13.88 7.32 20.90
C HIS A 213 -14.40 8.68 21.37
N THR A 214 -14.69 8.81 22.68
CA THR A 214 -15.19 10.07 23.24
C THR A 214 -14.24 10.52 24.34
N ILE A 215 -13.78 11.76 24.24
CA ILE A 215 -12.84 12.39 25.16
C ILE A 215 -13.56 13.53 25.88
N ARG A 216 -13.38 13.66 27.18
CA ARG A 216 -13.81 14.86 27.91
C ARG A 216 -12.89 16.03 27.59
N VAL A 217 -13.48 17.18 27.31
CA VAL A 217 -12.79 18.43 26.98
C VAL A 217 -13.09 19.44 28.08
N ARG A 218 -12.05 20.00 28.70
CA ARG A 218 -12.25 21.00 29.76
C ARG A 218 -12.71 22.32 29.18
N GLU A 219 -12.07 22.77 28.11
CA GLU A 219 -12.37 24.02 27.43
C GLU A 219 -12.69 23.76 25.95
N PRO A 220 -13.96 23.95 25.53
CA PRO A 220 -14.37 23.74 24.13
C PRO A 220 -13.56 24.53 23.10
N ALA A 221 -13.04 25.71 23.49
CA ALA A 221 -12.21 26.54 22.62
C ALA A 221 -10.89 25.85 22.20
N GLU A 222 -10.34 24.98 23.05
CA GLU A 222 -9.08 24.26 22.75
C GLU A 222 -9.22 23.23 21.63
N VAL A 223 -10.45 22.88 21.24
CA VAL A 223 -10.71 21.89 20.20
C VAL A 223 -10.81 22.53 18.81
N GLN A 224 -11.07 23.84 18.75
CA GLN A 224 -11.19 24.54 17.48
C GLN A 224 -9.88 24.48 16.69
N GLY A 225 -9.96 24.09 15.44
CA GLY A 225 -8.79 23.95 14.57
C GLY A 225 -7.91 22.74 14.87
N ARG A 226 -8.31 21.85 15.79
CA ARG A 226 -7.58 20.59 16.03
C ARG A 226 -7.76 19.63 14.88
N THR A 227 -6.68 18.96 14.59
CA THR A 227 -6.61 17.82 13.67
C THR A 227 -6.26 16.56 14.44
N TYR A 228 -6.53 15.41 13.87
CA TYR A 228 -6.22 14.12 14.46
C TYR A 228 -5.65 13.19 13.39
N ARG A 229 -5.02 12.10 13.81
CA ARG A 229 -4.56 11.03 12.94
C ARG A 229 -5.29 9.75 13.26
N PHE A 230 -5.71 9.06 12.21
CA PHE A 230 -6.12 7.68 12.27
C PHE A 230 -4.95 6.82 11.82
N ALA A 231 -4.32 6.14 12.76
CA ALA A 231 -3.16 5.33 12.48
C ALA A 231 -3.58 3.86 12.31
N VAL A 232 -3.07 3.25 11.25
CA VAL A 232 -3.34 1.85 10.89
C VAL A 232 -2.00 1.15 10.73
N SER A 233 -1.84 0.01 11.37
CA SER A 233 -0.65 -0.83 11.22
C SER A 233 -1.00 -2.30 11.14
N GLY A 234 -0.11 -3.07 10.53
CA GLY A 234 -0.30 -4.49 10.31
C GLY A 234 0.81 -5.08 9.47
N ARG A 235 0.46 -6.09 8.68
CA ARG A 235 1.36 -6.80 7.78
C ARG A 235 0.82 -6.74 6.35
N VAL A 236 1.70 -6.50 5.40
CA VAL A 236 1.37 -6.62 3.98
C VAL A 236 1.24 -8.11 3.65
N THR A 237 0.13 -8.49 3.05
CA THR A 237 -0.11 -9.85 2.54
C THR A 237 0.01 -9.87 1.02
N GLY A 238 -0.09 -11.06 0.41
CA GLY A 238 -0.07 -11.21 -1.05
C GLY A 238 -1.38 -11.76 -1.57
N PHE A 239 -1.72 -11.40 -2.80
CA PHE A 239 -2.69 -12.12 -3.62
C PHE A 239 -2.15 -13.51 -3.99
N PRO A 240 -2.97 -14.42 -4.55
CA PRO A 240 -2.52 -15.78 -4.89
C PRO A 240 -1.29 -15.85 -5.81
N ASP A 241 -1.07 -14.85 -6.65
CA ASP A 241 0.10 -14.71 -7.51
C ASP A 241 1.35 -14.15 -6.79
N GLY A 242 1.24 -13.88 -5.48
CA GLY A 242 2.31 -13.32 -4.65
C GLY A 242 2.52 -11.81 -4.79
N GLN A 243 1.71 -11.10 -5.57
CA GLN A 243 1.75 -9.64 -5.62
C GLN A 243 0.98 -9.04 -4.43
N PRO A 244 1.51 -7.99 -3.79
CA PRO A 244 0.80 -7.31 -2.69
C PRO A 244 -0.24 -6.30 -3.19
N ILE A 245 -0.16 -5.86 -4.45
CA ILE A 245 -1.02 -4.84 -5.02
C ILE A 245 -1.59 -5.34 -6.33
N HIS A 246 -2.90 -5.27 -6.46
CA HIS A 246 -3.61 -5.45 -7.73
C HIS A 246 -4.35 -4.18 -8.12
N CYS A 247 -4.51 -3.97 -9.42
CA CYS A 247 -5.14 -2.79 -9.99
C CYS A 247 -6.20 -3.18 -11.03
N VAL A 248 -7.25 -2.37 -11.12
CA VAL A 248 -8.21 -2.41 -12.21
C VAL A 248 -8.32 -1.04 -12.87
N GLN A 249 -8.54 -1.02 -14.16
CA GLN A 249 -8.72 0.19 -14.95
C GLN A 249 -9.96 0.07 -15.81
N ASP A 250 -10.91 0.99 -15.62
CA ASP A 250 -12.19 0.97 -16.35
C ASP A 250 -12.05 1.52 -17.77
N SER A 251 -11.05 2.36 -18.01
CA SER A 251 -10.81 3.05 -19.29
C SER A 251 -9.35 3.50 -19.36
N PRO A 252 -8.72 3.49 -20.52
CA PRO A 252 -7.34 3.96 -20.69
C PRO A 252 -7.12 5.42 -20.26
N ASP A 253 -8.18 6.24 -20.31
CA ASP A 253 -8.13 7.66 -19.90
C ASP A 253 -8.38 7.88 -18.41
N ARG A 254 -8.61 6.82 -17.64
CA ARG A 254 -8.81 6.90 -16.19
C ARG A 254 -7.64 6.28 -15.44
N ARG A 255 -7.29 6.90 -14.32
CA ARG A 255 -6.27 6.34 -13.43
C ARG A 255 -6.73 4.97 -12.91
N PRO A 256 -5.87 3.94 -12.92
CA PRO A 256 -6.17 2.65 -12.31
C PRO A 256 -6.50 2.79 -10.82
N VAL A 257 -7.43 1.99 -10.34
CA VAL A 257 -7.75 1.81 -8.93
C VAL A 257 -7.02 0.59 -8.43
N CYS A 258 -6.24 0.75 -7.37
CA CYS A 258 -5.39 -0.30 -6.83
C CYS A 258 -5.67 -0.55 -5.35
N LEU A 259 -5.66 -1.80 -4.95
CA LEU A 259 -5.69 -2.21 -3.54
C LEU A 259 -4.43 -2.99 -3.18
N MET A 260 -3.89 -2.68 -2.00
CA MET A 260 -2.85 -3.47 -1.35
C MET A 260 -3.53 -4.40 -0.35
N ALA A 261 -3.27 -5.70 -0.47
CA ALA A 261 -3.73 -6.70 0.48
C ALA A 261 -2.94 -6.59 1.79
N VAL A 262 -3.64 -6.50 2.91
CA VAL A 262 -3.02 -6.38 4.24
C VAL A 262 -3.78 -7.21 5.27
N GLU A 263 -3.10 -7.50 6.38
CA GLU A 263 -3.69 -7.97 7.63
C GLU A 263 -3.51 -6.87 8.67
N LEU A 264 -4.61 -6.35 9.20
CA LEU A 264 -4.60 -5.28 10.19
C LEU A 264 -4.29 -5.86 11.57
N ALA A 265 -3.32 -5.30 12.26
CA ALA A 265 -2.94 -5.69 13.61
C ALA A 265 -3.35 -4.65 14.66
N ARG A 266 -3.38 -3.38 14.27
CA ARG A 266 -3.69 -2.28 15.16
C ARG A 266 -4.29 -1.11 14.40
N VAL A 267 -5.27 -0.48 15.03
CA VAL A 267 -5.88 0.77 14.61
C VAL A 267 -5.94 1.71 15.82
N SER A 268 -5.63 2.99 15.65
CA SER A 268 -5.68 3.96 16.75
C SER A 268 -6.08 5.37 16.29
N PHE A 269 -6.58 6.16 17.24
CA PHE A 269 -6.61 7.63 17.11
C PHE A 269 -5.41 8.21 17.84
N GLU A 270 -4.74 9.16 17.20
CA GLU A 270 -3.56 9.84 17.72
C GLU A 270 -3.72 11.35 17.67
N ASP A 271 -3.19 12.05 18.68
CA ASP A 271 -2.99 13.50 18.64
C ASP A 271 -1.68 13.79 17.89
N PRO A 272 -1.73 14.52 16.76
CA PRO A 272 -0.53 14.76 15.95
C PRO A 272 0.49 15.69 16.62
N ARG A 273 0.11 16.45 17.66
CA ARG A 273 0.97 17.43 18.31
C ARG A 273 2.10 16.79 19.12
N ASP A 274 1.81 15.65 19.74
CA ASP A 274 2.75 14.94 20.61
C ASP A 274 2.83 13.42 20.34
N GLY A 275 2.02 12.94 19.40
CA GLY A 275 1.95 11.52 19.06
C GLY A 275 1.20 10.66 20.07
N THR A 276 0.50 11.29 21.04
CA THR A 276 -0.27 10.57 22.07
C THR A 276 -1.34 9.71 21.42
N VAL A 277 -1.36 8.41 21.77
CA VAL A 277 -2.42 7.49 21.42
C VAL A 277 -3.62 7.73 22.32
N LEU A 278 -4.73 8.20 21.75
CA LEU A 278 -5.96 8.52 22.47
C LEU A 278 -6.78 7.26 22.77
N VAL A 279 -6.79 6.35 21.83
CA VAL A 279 -7.42 5.02 21.94
C VAL A 279 -6.84 4.11 20.86
N GLU A 280 -6.83 2.82 21.14
CA GLU A 280 -6.41 1.81 20.16
C GLU A 280 -7.32 0.59 20.18
N TRP A 281 -7.37 -0.09 19.04
CA TRP A 281 -7.96 -1.42 18.85
C TRP A 281 -6.88 -2.34 18.33
N ARG A 282 -6.78 -3.51 18.91
CA ARG A 282 -5.83 -4.57 18.50
C ARG A 282 -6.58 -5.83 18.12
N ASN A 283 -5.99 -6.57 17.21
CA ASN A 283 -6.46 -7.90 16.83
C ASN A 283 -6.01 -8.93 17.84
#